data_12a922c6988ed8600441d4a71511f546
#
_entry.id   12a922c6988ed8600441d4a71511f546
#
_cell.length_a   1.000
_cell.length_b   1.000
_cell.length_c   1.000
_cell.angle_alpha   90.00
_cell.angle_beta   90.00
_cell.angle_gamma   90.00
#
_symmetry.space_group_name_H-M   'P 1'
#
loop_
_entity.id
_entity.type
_entity.pdbx_description
1 polymer ?
#
loop_
_entity_poly.entity_id
_entity_poly.type
_entity_poly.pdbx_seq_one_letter_code
_entity_poly.pdbx_strand_id
1 'polypeptide(L)'
;CNPFTLGHRYLIEQAAQQVDTLYILVVREDCSMFGYDERKAMIVRGVAHINNVVVCDGSEYSISATTFPTYFLKCLSDASDTQMTLDIDLYRRHIAPALGATVRFVGTEPDDPLTRRYNELMKSMLPDVREVARLQQSGVAVSASRVRKAIVENHLALAARLVPPTTVPYIVAHLATRALKAELNTTPKPGLVDTHDSGAHRDMDHALMMRSIRALHPYFVQLATLGYDSPQLPAHNDIVSIGLEAEKAMFKSTGGVNTYKGALFSMGLALTAATYIIGRGKVATTTHGKEYVPGDLLSAIIIQLANGFPDTSGTHGSRAKQLAQSGCSLKSALDNAREGYTQLFEEWLPFYETRIKGDDSYVKHKTLLRIMCDLDDTNIVYRTDYDTMLQVKTEARRLLEDFSEAGIEDMNRDFVSRNISPGGSADMLALVVFLFGITRKD
;
A
#
# COMPACT_ATOMS: atom_id res chain seq x y z
N CYS A 1 14.18 3.65 10.96
CA CYS A 1 13.49 2.47 10.43
C CYS A 1 12.37 2.93 9.48
N ASN A 2 12.57 2.77 8.18
CA ASN A 2 11.58 3.17 7.18
C ASN A 2 11.74 2.32 5.90
N PRO A 3 11.15 1.09 5.88
CA PRO A 3 10.48 0.36 6.96
C PRO A 3 11.46 -0.29 7.97
N PHE A 4 10.90 -1.04 8.93
CA PHE A 4 11.68 -1.88 9.84
C PHE A 4 12.22 -3.10 9.08
N THR A 5 13.55 -3.30 9.10
CA THR A 5 14.25 -4.33 8.31
C THR A 5 14.90 -5.38 9.19
N LEU A 6 15.31 -6.51 8.59
CA LEU A 6 16.13 -7.51 9.28
C LEU A 6 17.44 -6.91 9.81
N GLY A 7 18.02 -5.90 9.14
CA GLY A 7 19.20 -5.19 9.62
C GLY A 7 18.95 -4.42 10.92
N HIS A 8 17.79 -3.75 11.03
CA HIS A 8 17.39 -3.09 12.26
C HIS A 8 17.14 -4.10 13.39
N ARG A 9 16.43 -5.20 13.10
CA ARG A 9 16.17 -6.25 14.08
C ARG A 9 17.48 -6.87 14.59
N TYR A 10 18.40 -7.18 13.69
CA TYR A 10 19.72 -7.70 14.05
C TYR A 10 20.50 -6.77 15.00
N LEU A 11 20.55 -5.46 14.68
CA LEU A 11 21.17 -4.47 15.56
C LEU A 11 20.55 -4.49 16.96
N ILE A 12 19.22 -4.53 17.04
CA ILE A 12 18.49 -4.57 18.32
C ILE A 12 18.78 -5.87 19.09
N GLU A 13 18.77 -7.02 18.41
CA GLU A 13 19.07 -8.32 19.00
C GLU A 13 20.50 -8.36 19.57
N GLN A 14 21.49 -7.82 18.83
CA GLN A 14 22.89 -7.75 19.29
C GLN A 14 23.06 -6.76 20.47
N ALA A 15 22.35 -5.64 20.46
CA ALA A 15 22.38 -4.67 21.54
C ALA A 15 21.70 -5.19 22.82
N ALA A 16 20.53 -5.82 22.67
CA ALA A 16 19.76 -6.36 23.80
C ALA A 16 20.51 -7.43 24.61
N GLN A 17 21.40 -8.19 23.96
CA GLN A 17 22.25 -9.18 24.64
C GLN A 17 23.33 -8.57 25.55
N GLN A 18 23.58 -7.27 25.46
CA GLN A 18 24.68 -6.58 26.15
C GLN A 18 24.22 -5.66 27.28
N VAL A 19 22.90 -5.54 27.52
CA VAL A 19 22.32 -4.63 28.50
C VAL A 19 21.12 -5.27 29.21
N ASP A 20 20.82 -4.79 30.42
CA ASP A 20 19.64 -5.23 31.18
C ASP A 20 18.35 -4.70 30.55
N THR A 21 18.36 -3.48 30.01
CA THR A 21 17.23 -2.85 29.31
C THR A 21 17.75 -2.08 28.11
N LEU A 22 17.13 -2.34 26.94
CA LEU A 22 17.39 -1.62 25.69
C LEU A 22 16.21 -0.71 25.34
N TYR A 23 16.45 0.59 25.28
CA TYR A 23 15.47 1.57 24.84
C TYR A 23 15.62 1.87 23.34
N ILE A 24 14.53 1.80 22.59
CA ILE A 24 14.48 2.16 21.17
C ILE A 24 13.74 3.49 21.03
N LEU A 25 14.45 4.55 20.65
CA LEU A 25 13.86 5.86 20.37
C LEU A 25 13.43 5.93 18.89
N VAL A 26 12.14 6.02 18.63
CA VAL A 26 11.61 6.10 17.27
C VAL A 26 11.55 7.56 16.82
N VAL A 27 12.26 7.90 15.76
CA VAL A 27 12.24 9.27 15.18
C VAL A 27 10.82 9.62 14.74
N ARG A 28 10.26 10.73 15.22
CA ARG A 28 8.84 11.11 15.06
C ARG A 28 8.50 11.75 13.71
N GLU A 29 9.48 12.07 12.90
CA GLU A 29 9.28 12.74 11.61
C GLU A 29 8.53 11.89 10.58
N ASP A 30 7.51 12.46 9.92
CA ASP A 30 6.62 11.78 8.98
C ASP A 30 6.93 12.01 7.48
N CYS A 31 8.11 12.59 7.17
CA CYS A 31 8.57 12.80 5.78
C CYS A 31 9.03 11.51 5.08
N SER A 32 8.33 10.39 5.27
CA SER A 32 8.80 9.10 4.79
C SER A 32 7.71 8.22 4.17
N MET A 33 8.10 7.11 3.52
CA MET A 33 7.16 6.17 2.85
C MET A 33 6.13 5.60 3.82
N PHE A 34 6.56 5.31 5.06
CA PHE A 34 5.70 4.80 6.14
C PHE A 34 5.62 5.86 7.24
N GLY A 35 4.41 6.16 7.70
CA GLY A 35 4.14 7.14 8.77
C GLY A 35 4.74 6.72 10.12
N TYR A 36 4.76 7.64 11.08
CA TYR A 36 5.33 7.40 12.40
C TYR A 36 4.68 6.20 13.10
N ASP A 37 3.35 6.17 13.16
CA ASP A 37 2.61 5.11 13.86
C ASP A 37 2.87 3.73 13.24
N GLU A 38 2.95 3.64 11.91
CA GLU A 38 3.26 2.39 11.22
C GLU A 38 4.69 1.93 11.52
N ARG A 39 5.67 2.84 11.47
CA ARG A 39 7.07 2.53 11.78
C ARG A 39 7.23 2.04 13.22
N LYS A 40 6.54 2.69 14.17
CA LYS A 40 6.49 2.26 15.56
C LYS A 40 5.85 0.88 15.70
N ALA A 41 4.70 0.66 15.07
CA ALA A 41 4.01 -0.63 15.10
C ALA A 41 4.85 -1.76 14.49
N MET A 42 5.53 -1.53 13.36
CA MET A 42 6.48 -2.50 12.78
C MET A 42 7.61 -2.85 13.76
N ILE A 43 8.18 -1.87 14.47
CA ILE A 43 9.24 -2.11 15.47
C ILE A 43 8.67 -2.92 16.62
N VAL A 44 7.58 -2.47 17.26
CA VAL A 44 6.96 -3.16 18.40
C VAL A 44 6.67 -4.63 18.07
N ARG A 45 6.01 -4.89 16.94
CA ARG A 45 5.73 -6.27 16.51
C ARG A 45 7.01 -7.05 16.17
N GLY A 46 7.99 -6.39 15.55
CA GLY A 46 9.21 -7.02 15.08
C GLY A 46 10.20 -7.40 16.19
N VAL A 47 10.09 -6.77 17.36
CA VAL A 47 10.95 -7.05 18.54
C VAL A 47 10.18 -7.68 19.71
N ALA A 48 8.92 -8.05 19.54
CA ALA A 48 8.07 -8.59 20.61
C ALA A 48 8.60 -9.87 21.27
N HIS A 49 9.54 -10.57 20.63
CA HIS A 49 10.22 -11.75 21.17
C HIS A 49 11.41 -11.43 22.07
N ILE A 50 11.78 -10.15 22.24
CA ILE A 50 12.94 -9.71 23.03
C ILE A 50 12.42 -9.06 24.33
N ASN A 51 12.60 -9.73 25.46
CA ASN A 51 11.95 -9.38 26.74
C ASN A 51 12.45 -8.08 27.36
N ASN A 52 13.70 -7.68 27.07
CA ASN A 52 14.35 -6.51 27.68
C ASN A 52 14.38 -5.28 26.76
N VAL A 53 13.51 -5.23 25.74
CA VAL A 53 13.40 -4.09 24.83
C VAL A 53 12.17 -3.24 25.16
N VAL A 54 12.39 -1.94 25.29
CA VAL A 54 11.34 -0.93 25.48
C VAL A 54 11.32 0.02 24.27
N VAL A 55 10.22 0.05 23.54
CA VAL A 55 10.04 0.96 22.41
C VAL A 55 9.43 2.25 22.91
N CYS A 56 10.21 3.33 22.88
CA CYS A 56 9.82 4.65 23.33
C CYS A 56 9.28 5.51 22.18
N ASP A 57 8.36 6.40 22.51
CA ASP A 57 7.97 7.47 21.58
C ASP A 57 9.15 8.41 21.35
N GLY A 58 9.30 8.85 20.10
CA GLY A 58 10.22 9.92 19.75
C GLY A 58 9.74 11.25 20.31
N SER A 59 10.65 12.17 20.52
CA SER A 59 10.35 13.55 20.89
C SER A 59 10.58 14.48 19.69
N GLU A 60 9.96 15.66 19.73
CA GLU A 60 10.19 16.73 18.73
C GLU A 60 11.60 17.33 18.84
N TYR A 61 12.33 16.98 19.89
CA TYR A 61 13.67 17.48 20.19
C TYR A 61 14.80 16.54 19.78
N SER A 62 14.52 15.32 19.33
CA SER A 62 15.52 14.34 18.91
C SER A 62 15.36 13.98 17.45
N ILE A 63 16.36 14.29 16.63
CA ILE A 63 16.39 14.06 15.18
C ILE A 63 15.06 14.52 14.52
N SER A 64 14.74 15.80 14.67
CA SER A 64 13.52 16.39 14.09
C SER A 64 13.86 17.40 12.98
N ALA A 65 12.88 17.77 12.18
CA ALA A 65 13.03 18.85 11.20
C ALA A 65 13.42 20.19 11.87
N THR A 66 13.12 20.36 13.16
CA THR A 66 13.46 21.55 13.95
C THR A 66 14.91 21.54 14.42
N THR A 67 15.39 20.41 14.95
CA THR A 67 16.72 20.30 15.57
C THR A 67 17.80 19.82 14.60
N PHE A 68 17.43 19.05 13.59
CA PHE A 68 18.36 18.46 12.63
C PHE A 68 17.78 18.38 11.19
N PRO A 69 17.43 19.54 10.58
CA PRO A 69 16.83 19.56 9.23
C PRO A 69 17.73 18.95 8.14
N THR A 70 19.05 19.10 8.24
CA THR A 70 19.98 18.54 7.24
C THR A 70 20.00 17.00 7.22
N TYR A 71 19.60 16.33 8.30
CA TYR A 71 19.43 14.87 8.33
C TYR A 71 18.44 14.39 7.28
N PHE A 72 17.33 15.10 7.11
CA PHE A 72 16.27 14.75 6.15
C PHE A 72 16.62 15.16 4.72
N LEU A 73 17.45 16.18 4.55
CA LEU A 73 17.93 16.63 3.24
C LEU A 73 19.11 15.80 2.72
N LYS A 74 19.70 14.92 3.56
CA LYS A 74 20.90 14.13 3.23
C LYS A 74 22.04 14.97 2.71
N CYS A 75 22.18 16.17 3.22
CA CYS A 75 23.20 17.15 2.85
C CYS A 75 24.25 17.26 3.94
N LEU A 76 25.52 17.00 3.58
CA LEU A 76 26.66 17.21 4.47
C LEU A 76 27.16 18.65 4.27
N SER A 77 27.16 19.45 5.34
CA SER A 77 27.60 20.84 5.37
C SER A 77 28.12 21.19 6.76
N ASP A 78 28.75 22.36 6.90
CA ASP A 78 29.18 22.86 8.23
C ASP A 78 28.00 23.00 9.21
N ALA A 79 26.81 23.36 8.69
CA ALA A 79 25.59 23.40 9.48
C ALA A 79 25.17 22.00 9.98
N SER A 80 25.49 20.94 9.25
CA SER A 80 25.18 19.55 9.66
C SER A 80 25.96 19.16 10.90
N ASP A 81 27.24 19.47 10.99
CA ASP A 81 28.08 19.17 12.17
C ASP A 81 27.55 19.89 13.43
N THR A 82 27.12 21.14 13.29
CA THR A 82 26.51 21.89 14.40
C THR A 82 25.19 21.26 14.85
N GLN A 83 24.33 20.86 13.91
CA GLN A 83 23.06 20.21 14.22
C GLN A 83 23.26 18.81 14.85
N MET A 84 24.21 18.03 14.35
CA MET A 84 24.59 16.73 14.94
C MET A 84 25.09 16.90 16.37
N THR A 85 25.96 17.88 16.59
CA THR A 85 26.52 18.20 17.92
C THR A 85 25.40 18.61 18.88
N LEU A 86 24.47 19.44 18.45
CA LEU A 86 23.31 19.84 19.26
C LEU A 86 22.44 18.63 19.63
N ASP A 87 22.11 17.78 18.69
CA ASP A 87 21.28 16.59 18.93
C ASP A 87 21.96 15.61 19.91
N ILE A 88 23.27 15.39 19.75
CA ILE A 88 24.05 14.54 20.65
C ILE A 88 24.13 15.16 22.06
N ASP A 89 24.27 16.48 22.16
CA ASP A 89 24.31 17.17 23.45
C ASP A 89 22.96 17.15 24.17
N LEU A 90 21.86 17.34 23.48
CA LEU A 90 20.50 17.16 23.99
C LEU A 90 20.28 15.72 24.50
N TYR A 91 20.69 14.72 23.70
CA TYR A 91 20.63 13.33 24.12
C TYR A 91 21.45 13.10 25.43
N ARG A 92 22.69 13.54 25.43
CA ARG A 92 23.61 13.35 26.57
C ARG A 92 23.12 14.01 27.85
N ARG A 93 22.59 15.24 27.78
CA ARG A 93 22.18 16.04 28.96
C ARG A 93 20.79 15.69 29.47
N HIS A 94 19.88 15.31 28.61
CA HIS A 94 18.47 15.20 28.96
C HIS A 94 17.89 13.81 28.76
N ILE A 95 18.16 13.15 27.63
CA ILE A 95 17.51 11.88 27.31
C ILE A 95 18.19 10.71 28.00
N ALA A 96 19.52 10.59 27.88
CA ALA A 96 20.26 9.49 28.48
C ALA A 96 20.12 9.44 30.01
N PRO A 97 20.25 10.57 30.78
CA PRO A 97 20.01 10.57 32.21
C PRO A 97 18.57 10.21 32.61
N ALA A 98 17.56 10.71 31.85
CA ALA A 98 16.17 10.42 32.14
C ALA A 98 15.82 8.93 31.97
N LEU A 99 16.50 8.23 31.05
CA LEU A 99 16.37 6.79 30.83
C LEU A 99 17.34 5.95 31.68
N GLY A 100 18.30 6.55 32.38
CA GLY A 100 19.39 5.83 33.01
C GLY A 100 20.30 5.12 32.00
N ALA A 101 20.36 5.59 30.77
CA ALA A 101 21.13 4.96 29.70
C ALA A 101 22.62 5.26 29.81
N THR A 102 23.44 4.22 29.86
CA THR A 102 24.88 4.30 30.01
C THR A 102 25.65 4.00 28.74
N VAL A 103 25.03 3.33 27.77
CA VAL A 103 25.63 2.93 26.49
C VAL A 103 24.70 3.29 25.32
N ARG A 104 25.28 3.69 24.19
CA ARG A 104 24.59 3.93 22.94
C ARG A 104 25.03 2.91 21.88
N PHE A 105 24.08 2.24 21.23
CA PHE A 105 24.36 1.34 20.11
C PHE A 105 24.06 2.01 18.78
N VAL A 106 24.94 1.84 17.80
CA VAL A 106 24.79 2.31 16.43
C VAL A 106 25.21 1.20 15.44
N GLY A 107 24.64 1.20 14.25
CA GLY A 107 25.10 0.31 13.17
C GLY A 107 26.25 0.94 12.39
N THR A 108 27.18 0.13 11.88
CA THR A 108 28.19 0.61 10.93
C THR A 108 27.51 1.24 9.69
N GLU A 109 28.06 2.32 9.15
CA GLU A 109 27.50 3.03 7.99
C GLU A 109 28.53 3.24 6.90
N PRO A 110 28.66 2.27 5.96
CA PRO A 110 29.61 2.38 4.85
C PRO A 110 29.15 3.32 3.72
N ASP A 111 27.82 3.47 3.53
CA ASP A 111 27.25 4.04 2.31
C ASP A 111 26.76 5.49 2.46
N ASP A 112 26.28 5.89 3.66
CA ASP A 112 25.74 7.24 3.90
C ASP A 112 26.77 8.10 4.66
N PRO A 113 27.42 9.08 4.00
CA PRO A 113 28.46 9.91 4.62
C PRO A 113 27.94 10.72 5.81
N LEU A 114 26.67 11.18 5.75
CA LEU A 114 26.05 11.96 6.84
C LEU A 114 25.89 11.09 8.10
N THR A 115 25.33 9.90 7.96
CA THR A 115 25.16 8.97 9.10
C THR A 115 26.51 8.49 9.64
N ARG A 116 27.50 8.27 8.78
CA ARG A 116 28.87 7.95 9.20
C ARG A 116 29.46 9.07 10.06
N ARG A 117 29.38 10.32 9.59
CA ARG A 117 29.83 11.49 10.34
C ARG A 117 29.14 11.63 11.68
N TYR A 118 27.83 11.38 11.72
CA TYR A 118 27.05 11.40 12.96
C TYR A 118 27.53 10.32 13.94
N ASN A 119 27.82 9.10 13.49
CA ASN A 119 28.41 8.04 14.32
C ASN A 119 29.78 8.43 14.89
N GLU A 120 30.65 9.06 14.09
CA GLU A 120 31.95 9.56 14.53
C GLU A 120 31.82 10.61 15.65
N LEU A 121 30.94 11.58 15.46
CA LEU A 121 30.66 12.60 16.47
C LEU A 121 30.10 11.97 17.77
N MET A 122 29.14 11.03 17.67
CA MET A 122 28.63 10.31 18.82
C MET A 122 29.77 9.61 19.61
N LYS A 123 30.68 8.92 18.91
CA LYS A 123 31.85 8.27 19.56
C LYS A 123 32.78 9.24 20.24
N SER A 124 32.89 10.47 19.75
CA SER A 124 33.74 11.50 20.37
C SER A 124 33.09 12.22 21.58
N MET A 125 31.74 12.29 21.60
CA MET A 125 31.01 13.09 22.59
C MET A 125 30.31 12.29 23.68
N LEU A 126 30.09 11.00 23.49
CA LEU A 126 29.45 10.13 24.47
C LEU A 126 30.47 9.17 25.10
N PRO A 127 30.27 8.77 26.38
CA PRO A 127 31.25 7.95 27.14
C PRO A 127 31.35 6.50 26.61
N ASP A 128 30.27 5.89 26.17
CA ASP A 128 30.27 4.52 25.63
C ASP A 128 29.32 4.44 24.38
N VAL A 129 29.92 4.30 23.21
CA VAL A 129 29.21 4.09 21.96
C VAL A 129 29.72 2.80 21.33
N ARG A 130 28.84 1.80 21.22
CA ARG A 130 29.15 0.50 20.65
C ARG A 130 28.60 0.40 19.22
N GLU A 131 29.49 0.08 18.30
CA GLU A 131 29.15 -0.08 16.90
C GLU A 131 28.92 -1.57 16.57
N VAL A 132 27.79 -1.88 15.98
CA VAL A 132 27.43 -3.22 15.53
C VAL A 132 27.55 -3.29 14.00
N ALA A 133 28.25 -4.29 13.51
CA ALA A 133 28.39 -4.51 12.06
C ALA A 133 27.01 -4.74 11.40
N ARG A 134 26.82 -4.18 10.21
CA ARG A 134 25.57 -4.37 9.45
C ARG A 134 25.34 -5.82 9.05
N LEU A 135 24.10 -6.27 9.19
CA LEU A 135 23.66 -7.55 8.63
C LEU A 135 23.81 -7.51 7.10
N GLN A 136 24.46 -8.54 6.55
CA GLN A 136 24.59 -8.73 5.12
C GLN A 136 23.83 -9.99 4.69
N GLN A 137 23.22 -9.93 3.50
CA GLN A 137 22.65 -11.08 2.81
C GLN A 137 23.30 -11.16 1.43
N SER A 138 23.93 -12.30 1.13
CA SER A 138 24.68 -12.51 -0.13
C SER A 138 25.74 -11.41 -0.39
N GLY A 139 26.46 -10.99 0.64
CA GLY A 139 27.52 -9.97 0.55
C GLY A 139 27.01 -8.52 0.42
N VAL A 140 25.70 -8.28 0.48
CA VAL A 140 25.10 -6.94 0.38
C VAL A 140 24.37 -6.57 1.66
N ALA A 141 24.59 -5.34 2.15
CA ALA A 141 23.94 -4.85 3.38
C ALA A 141 22.42 -4.82 3.25
N VAL A 142 21.73 -5.28 4.31
CA VAL A 142 20.28 -5.16 4.45
C VAL A 142 19.96 -3.73 4.88
N SER A 143 19.33 -2.96 3.99
CA SER A 143 19.00 -1.55 4.25
C SER A 143 17.57 -1.20 3.92
N ALA A 144 17.01 -0.21 4.62
CA ALA A 144 15.67 0.30 4.35
C ALA A 144 15.56 0.95 2.96
N SER A 145 16.65 1.53 2.45
CA SER A 145 16.68 2.10 1.09
C SER A 145 16.48 1.03 0.02
N ARG A 146 17.10 -0.16 0.17
CA ARG A 146 16.86 -1.29 -0.74
C ARG A 146 15.42 -1.78 -0.69
N VAL A 147 14.82 -1.84 0.51
CA VAL A 147 13.40 -2.22 0.65
C VAL A 147 12.50 -1.21 -0.05
N ARG A 148 12.71 0.09 0.16
CA ARG A 148 11.91 1.13 -0.53
C ARG A 148 12.08 1.08 -2.04
N LYS A 149 13.30 0.87 -2.54
CA LYS A 149 13.56 0.68 -3.97
C LYS A 149 12.78 -0.52 -4.51
N ALA A 150 12.85 -1.66 -3.83
CA ALA A 150 12.11 -2.87 -4.23
C ALA A 150 10.59 -2.64 -4.25
N ILE A 151 10.04 -1.89 -3.28
CA ILE A 151 8.61 -1.52 -3.25
C ILE A 151 8.25 -0.64 -4.46
N VAL A 152 9.06 0.38 -4.77
CA VAL A 152 8.81 1.28 -5.91
C VAL A 152 8.86 0.52 -7.23
N GLU A 153 9.79 -0.42 -7.36
CA GLU A 153 9.97 -1.27 -8.55
C GLU A 153 9.02 -2.47 -8.62
N ASN A 154 8.05 -2.58 -7.69
CA ASN A 154 7.11 -3.70 -7.58
C ASN A 154 7.79 -5.07 -7.39
N HIS A 155 8.91 -5.11 -6.68
CA HIS A 155 9.64 -6.33 -6.33
C HIS A 155 9.29 -6.77 -4.89
N LEU A 156 8.03 -7.15 -4.65
CA LEU A 156 7.53 -7.51 -3.32
C LEU A 156 8.35 -8.62 -2.66
N ALA A 157 8.72 -9.65 -3.40
CA ALA A 157 9.50 -10.77 -2.87
C ALA A 157 10.87 -10.33 -2.34
N LEU A 158 11.57 -9.44 -3.05
CA LEU A 158 12.83 -8.88 -2.58
C LEU A 158 12.61 -8.04 -1.31
N ALA A 159 11.55 -7.21 -1.30
CA ALA A 159 11.21 -6.42 -0.12
C ALA A 159 10.91 -7.32 1.10
N ALA A 160 10.12 -8.39 0.92
CA ALA A 160 9.75 -9.33 1.96
C ALA A 160 10.96 -10.09 2.54
N ARG A 161 11.96 -10.43 1.71
CA ARG A 161 13.20 -11.09 2.19
C ARG A 161 14.10 -10.20 3.04
N LEU A 162 13.95 -8.89 2.95
CA LEU A 162 14.80 -7.90 3.64
C LEU A 162 14.17 -7.40 4.95
N VAL A 163 12.95 -7.80 5.25
CA VAL A 163 12.19 -7.35 6.43
C VAL A 163 11.77 -8.51 7.32
N PRO A 164 11.52 -8.27 8.62
CA PRO A 164 10.86 -9.27 9.46
C PRO A 164 9.47 -9.64 8.90
N PRO A 165 9.00 -10.87 9.11
CA PRO A 165 7.65 -11.31 8.73
C PRO A 165 6.56 -10.32 9.14
N THR A 166 6.65 -9.75 10.34
CA THR A 166 5.70 -8.77 10.89
C THR A 166 5.63 -7.45 10.13
N THR A 167 6.60 -7.15 9.26
CA THR A 167 6.62 -5.93 8.42
C THR A 167 5.94 -6.14 7.05
N VAL A 168 5.83 -7.38 6.58
CA VAL A 168 5.26 -7.70 5.25
C VAL A 168 3.84 -7.17 5.06
N PRO A 169 2.90 -7.31 6.03
CA PRO A 169 1.55 -6.76 5.90
C PRO A 169 1.51 -5.26 5.59
N TYR A 170 2.39 -4.47 6.20
CA TYR A 170 2.48 -3.02 5.96
C TYR A 170 2.95 -2.70 4.55
N ILE A 171 3.87 -3.49 4.00
CA ILE A 171 4.34 -3.34 2.61
C ILE A 171 3.20 -3.62 1.64
N VAL A 172 2.44 -4.70 1.84
CA VAL A 172 1.33 -5.08 0.96
C VAL A 172 0.19 -4.04 1.04
N ALA A 173 -0.14 -3.56 2.24
CA ALA A 173 -1.11 -2.47 2.42
C ALA A 173 -0.67 -1.17 1.74
N HIS A 174 0.63 -0.85 1.80
CA HIS A 174 1.19 0.30 1.08
C HIS A 174 1.05 0.15 -0.44
N LEU A 175 1.27 -1.05 -1.00
CA LEU A 175 1.06 -1.31 -2.43
C LEU A 175 -0.41 -1.12 -2.83
N ALA A 176 -1.38 -1.58 -2.02
CA ALA A 176 -2.80 -1.36 -2.26
C ALA A 176 -3.16 0.14 -2.26
N THR A 177 -2.69 0.89 -1.25
CA THR A 177 -2.88 2.35 -1.18
C THR A 177 -2.25 3.07 -2.38
N ARG A 178 -1.07 2.61 -2.82
CA ARG A 178 -0.37 3.16 -3.99
C ARG A 178 -1.13 2.89 -5.28
N ALA A 179 -1.79 1.74 -5.40
CA ALA A 179 -2.61 1.39 -6.54
C ALA A 179 -3.86 2.29 -6.64
N LEU A 180 -4.56 2.55 -5.53
CA LEU A 180 -5.66 3.51 -5.49
C LEU A 180 -5.21 4.93 -5.89
N LYS A 181 -4.06 5.38 -5.39
CA LYS A 181 -3.50 6.69 -5.80
C LYS A 181 -3.10 6.71 -7.28
N ALA A 182 -2.57 5.61 -7.80
CA ALA A 182 -2.17 5.52 -9.21
C ALA A 182 -3.40 5.55 -10.14
N GLU A 183 -4.50 4.92 -9.73
CA GLU A 183 -5.79 5.01 -10.41
C GLU A 183 -6.31 6.46 -10.36
N LEU A 184 -6.43 7.06 -9.16
CA LEU A 184 -6.93 8.42 -8.97
C LEU A 184 -6.13 9.47 -9.77
N ASN A 185 -4.82 9.32 -9.87
CA ASN A 185 -3.93 10.23 -10.59
C ASN A 185 -3.81 9.94 -12.11
N THR A 186 -4.54 8.96 -12.62
CA THR A 186 -4.66 8.77 -14.07
C THR A 186 -5.56 9.86 -14.63
N THR A 187 -5.05 10.67 -15.56
CA THR A 187 -5.71 11.89 -16.06
C THR A 187 -5.45 12.05 -17.55
N PRO A 188 -6.48 12.38 -18.39
CA PRO A 188 -7.90 12.46 -18.02
C PRO A 188 -8.55 11.10 -17.87
N LYS A 189 -9.58 11.00 -17.00
CA LYS A 189 -10.41 9.79 -16.84
C LYS A 189 -11.87 10.06 -17.19
N PRO A 190 -12.43 9.41 -18.21
CA PRO A 190 -13.80 9.71 -18.63
C PRO A 190 -14.84 9.56 -17.54
N GLY A 191 -15.48 10.67 -17.15
CA GLY A 191 -16.55 10.73 -16.16
C GLY A 191 -16.15 10.48 -14.72
N LEU A 192 -14.86 10.31 -14.42
CA LEU A 192 -14.30 9.97 -13.11
C LEU A 192 -13.50 11.13 -12.52
N VAL A 193 -13.41 11.17 -11.19
CA VAL A 193 -12.53 12.12 -10.50
C VAL A 193 -11.06 11.85 -10.83
N ASP A 194 -10.32 12.88 -11.18
CA ASP A 194 -8.89 12.82 -11.40
C ASP A 194 -8.17 14.09 -10.89
N THR A 195 -6.95 14.37 -11.36
CA THR A 195 -6.18 15.54 -10.93
C THR A 195 -6.67 16.85 -11.55
N HIS A 196 -7.46 16.80 -12.64
CA HIS A 196 -7.93 17.98 -13.37
C HIS A 196 -9.34 18.38 -12.99
N ASP A 197 -10.25 17.39 -12.88
CA ASP A 197 -11.65 17.67 -12.62
C ASP A 197 -12.32 16.59 -11.75
N SER A 198 -13.59 16.81 -11.45
CA SER A 198 -14.42 15.90 -10.66
C SER A 198 -15.22 14.91 -11.51
N GLY A 199 -14.99 14.86 -12.82
CA GLY A 199 -15.77 14.03 -13.71
C GLY A 199 -17.28 14.32 -13.62
N ALA A 200 -18.10 13.29 -13.63
CA ALA A 200 -19.54 13.40 -13.48
C ALA A 200 -20.01 13.57 -12.01
N HIS A 201 -19.13 13.93 -11.08
CA HIS A 201 -19.43 14.05 -9.65
C HIS A 201 -19.51 15.49 -9.18
N ARG A 202 -20.51 15.80 -8.33
CA ARG A 202 -20.70 17.11 -7.70
C ARG A 202 -20.36 17.09 -6.22
N ASP A 203 -20.20 15.90 -5.64
CA ASP A 203 -20.07 15.61 -4.22
C ASP A 203 -18.66 15.14 -3.85
N MET A 204 -17.77 14.94 -4.82
CA MET A 204 -16.40 14.51 -4.55
C MET A 204 -15.40 15.14 -5.54
N ASP A 205 -14.19 15.36 -5.03
CA ASP A 205 -13.03 15.87 -5.76
C ASP A 205 -11.76 15.05 -5.43
N HIS A 206 -10.66 15.34 -6.10
CA HIS A 206 -9.38 14.68 -5.88
C HIS A 206 -8.93 14.74 -4.41
N ALA A 207 -9.08 15.89 -3.74
CA ALA A 207 -8.66 16.06 -2.35
C ALA A 207 -9.50 15.20 -1.39
N LEU A 208 -10.81 15.09 -1.61
CA LEU A 208 -11.71 14.23 -0.87
C LEU A 208 -11.34 12.76 -1.06
N MET A 209 -11.10 12.34 -2.32
CA MET A 209 -10.67 10.97 -2.66
C MET A 209 -9.34 10.64 -1.96
N MET A 210 -8.37 11.55 -1.97
CA MET A 210 -7.08 11.39 -1.27
C MET A 210 -7.25 11.29 0.25
N ARG A 211 -8.21 12.04 0.87
CA ARG A 211 -8.52 11.87 2.31
C ARG A 211 -9.09 10.49 2.59
N SER A 212 -9.98 10.02 1.73
CA SER A 212 -10.56 8.67 1.82
C SER A 212 -9.50 7.58 1.75
N ILE A 213 -8.58 7.63 0.78
CA ILE A 213 -7.47 6.67 0.66
C ILE A 213 -6.64 6.62 1.95
N ARG A 214 -6.34 7.79 2.55
CA ARG A 214 -5.61 7.84 3.83
C ARG A 214 -6.39 7.22 4.97
N ALA A 215 -7.71 7.42 5.01
CA ALA A 215 -8.57 6.84 6.05
C ALA A 215 -8.71 5.31 5.92
N LEU A 216 -8.65 4.76 4.71
CA LEU A 216 -8.72 3.33 4.44
C LEU A 216 -7.41 2.58 4.75
N HIS A 217 -6.27 3.26 4.63
CA HIS A 217 -4.96 2.63 4.76
C HIS A 217 -4.75 1.80 6.04
N PRO A 218 -5.10 2.27 7.26
CA PRO A 218 -4.96 1.47 8.49
C PRO A 218 -5.74 0.14 8.45
N TYR A 219 -6.87 0.11 7.76
CA TYR A 219 -7.70 -1.08 7.61
C TYR A 219 -7.13 -2.06 6.57
N PHE A 220 -6.48 -1.55 5.54
CA PHE A 220 -5.68 -2.40 4.65
C PHE A 220 -4.53 -3.07 5.41
N VAL A 221 -3.89 -2.38 6.35
CA VAL A 221 -2.89 -3.00 7.25
C VAL A 221 -3.51 -4.08 8.12
N GLN A 222 -4.71 -3.86 8.67
CA GLN A 222 -5.41 -4.86 9.48
C GLN A 222 -5.81 -6.09 8.66
N LEU A 223 -6.38 -5.92 7.46
CA LEU A 223 -6.74 -7.01 6.55
C LEU A 223 -5.49 -7.80 6.10
N ALA A 224 -4.40 -7.09 5.77
CA ALA A 224 -3.13 -7.72 5.42
C ALA A 224 -2.54 -8.51 6.59
N THR A 225 -2.64 -7.98 7.81
CA THR A 225 -2.18 -8.65 9.03
C THR A 225 -3.03 -9.88 9.32
N LEU A 226 -4.36 -9.76 9.21
CA LEU A 226 -5.29 -10.88 9.36
C LEU A 226 -4.93 -12.02 8.39
N GLY A 227 -4.75 -11.73 7.10
CA GLY A 227 -4.35 -12.73 6.12
C GLY A 227 -3.00 -13.37 6.46
N TYR A 228 -2.00 -12.56 6.77
CA TYR A 228 -0.63 -13.02 7.02
C TYR A 228 -0.51 -13.91 8.26
N ASP A 229 -1.12 -13.49 9.38
CA ASP A 229 -0.98 -14.14 10.70
C ASP A 229 -1.89 -15.37 10.84
N SER A 230 -2.97 -15.48 10.04
CA SER A 230 -3.95 -16.57 10.17
C SER A 230 -3.38 -17.93 9.77
N PRO A 231 -3.38 -18.95 10.65
CA PRO A 231 -2.89 -20.29 10.34
C PRO A 231 -3.78 -21.01 9.32
N GLN A 232 -5.06 -20.69 9.29
CA GLN A 232 -6.07 -21.15 8.34
C GLN A 232 -6.66 -19.96 7.59
N LEU A 233 -7.49 -20.23 6.58
CA LEU A 233 -8.15 -19.17 5.85
C LEU A 233 -8.95 -18.27 6.82
N PRO A 234 -8.77 -16.93 6.77
CA PRO A 234 -9.47 -16.02 7.66
C PRO A 234 -10.97 -16.21 7.65
N ALA A 235 -11.60 -16.15 8.81
CA ALA A 235 -13.04 -16.25 8.91
C ALA A 235 -13.72 -15.03 8.26
N HIS A 236 -14.85 -15.28 7.59
CA HIS A 236 -15.66 -14.25 6.96
C HIS A 236 -15.99 -13.09 7.91
N ASN A 237 -16.43 -13.39 9.14
CA ASN A 237 -16.82 -12.37 10.12
C ASN A 237 -15.69 -11.41 10.48
N ASP A 238 -14.44 -11.88 10.51
CA ASP A 238 -13.28 -11.03 10.81
C ASP A 238 -13.02 -10.04 9.66
N ILE A 239 -13.10 -10.52 8.42
CA ILE A 239 -12.96 -9.67 7.23
C ILE A 239 -14.07 -8.63 7.17
N VAL A 240 -15.31 -9.04 7.39
CA VAL A 240 -16.49 -8.14 7.40
C VAL A 240 -16.38 -7.10 8.50
N SER A 241 -15.97 -7.49 9.71
CA SER A 241 -15.80 -6.56 10.83
C SER A 241 -14.83 -5.44 10.48
N ILE A 242 -13.64 -5.79 9.95
CA ILE A 242 -12.64 -4.80 9.52
C ILE A 242 -13.19 -3.95 8.35
N GLY A 243 -13.86 -4.57 7.38
CA GLY A 243 -14.46 -3.88 6.24
C GLY A 243 -15.51 -2.84 6.64
N LEU A 244 -16.38 -3.17 7.61
CA LEU A 244 -17.39 -2.24 8.12
C LEU A 244 -16.77 -1.06 8.87
N GLU A 245 -15.71 -1.30 9.65
CA GLU A 245 -14.99 -0.20 10.32
C GLU A 245 -14.25 0.68 9.28
N ALA A 246 -13.69 0.09 8.24
CA ALA A 246 -13.10 0.82 7.12
C ALA A 246 -14.14 1.69 6.40
N GLU A 247 -15.33 1.15 6.13
CA GLU A 247 -16.44 1.90 5.51
C GLU A 247 -16.86 3.08 6.39
N LYS A 248 -17.00 2.89 7.70
CA LYS A 248 -17.29 3.98 8.66
C LYS A 248 -16.20 5.06 8.64
N ALA A 249 -14.93 4.68 8.62
CA ALA A 249 -13.82 5.62 8.56
C ALA A 249 -13.80 6.39 7.24
N MET A 250 -14.10 5.73 6.12
CA MET A 250 -14.28 6.37 4.82
C MET A 250 -15.38 7.42 4.88
N PHE A 251 -16.60 7.08 5.32
CA PHE A 251 -17.70 8.02 5.43
C PHE A 251 -17.40 9.19 6.38
N LYS A 252 -16.74 8.91 7.50
CA LYS A 252 -16.34 9.97 8.45
C LYS A 252 -15.35 10.95 7.81
N SER A 253 -14.37 10.46 7.04
CA SER A 253 -13.33 11.29 6.42
C SER A 253 -13.85 12.10 5.22
N THR A 254 -14.95 11.67 4.61
CA THR A 254 -15.55 12.25 3.40
C THR A 254 -16.83 13.04 3.66
N GLY A 255 -17.29 13.15 4.92
CA GLY A 255 -18.56 13.81 5.24
C GLY A 255 -19.78 13.04 4.75
N GLY A 256 -19.70 11.72 4.67
CA GLY A 256 -20.82 10.85 4.27
C GLY A 256 -20.82 10.47 2.78
N VAL A 257 -19.80 10.87 2.02
CA VAL A 257 -19.69 10.54 0.59
C VAL A 257 -19.06 9.15 0.40
N ASN A 258 -19.70 8.31 -0.41
CA ASN A 258 -19.18 7.00 -0.81
C ASN A 258 -18.16 7.16 -1.93
N THR A 259 -16.88 7.03 -1.62
CA THR A 259 -15.78 7.19 -2.57
C THR A 259 -15.21 5.87 -3.09
N TYR A 260 -14.98 4.89 -2.20
CA TYR A 260 -14.21 3.67 -2.50
C TYR A 260 -14.83 2.39 -1.95
N LYS A 261 -16.15 2.32 -1.72
CA LYS A 261 -16.79 1.12 -1.15
C LYS A 261 -16.55 -0.13 -2.00
N GLY A 262 -16.66 -0.02 -3.33
CA GLY A 262 -16.39 -1.11 -4.26
C GLY A 262 -14.91 -1.53 -4.24
N ALA A 263 -14.00 -0.57 -4.33
CA ALA A 263 -12.57 -0.83 -4.24
C ALA A 263 -12.16 -1.41 -2.87
N LEU A 264 -12.73 -0.93 -1.77
CA LEU A 264 -12.51 -1.49 -0.42
C LEU A 264 -12.84 -2.97 -0.37
N PHE A 265 -13.96 -3.39 -0.96
CA PHE A 265 -14.37 -4.79 -1.00
C PHE A 265 -13.39 -5.63 -1.83
N SER A 266 -13.16 -5.27 -3.09
CA SER A 266 -12.34 -6.04 -4.01
C SER A 266 -10.86 -6.06 -3.58
N MET A 267 -10.31 -4.91 -3.21
CA MET A 267 -8.94 -4.76 -2.72
C MET A 267 -8.74 -5.48 -1.38
N GLY A 268 -9.73 -5.40 -0.47
CA GLY A 268 -9.70 -6.06 0.82
C GLY A 268 -9.60 -7.58 0.69
N LEU A 269 -10.40 -8.19 -0.18
CA LEU A 269 -10.31 -9.63 -0.47
C LEU A 269 -8.98 -10.02 -1.09
N ALA A 270 -8.54 -9.28 -2.12
CA ALA A 270 -7.30 -9.58 -2.84
C ALA A 270 -6.06 -9.45 -1.93
N LEU A 271 -6.02 -8.42 -1.10
CA LEU A 271 -4.95 -8.14 -0.15
C LEU A 271 -4.89 -9.20 0.97
N THR A 272 -6.04 -9.60 1.53
CA THR A 272 -6.14 -10.68 2.53
C THR A 272 -5.69 -12.01 1.95
N ALA A 273 -6.12 -12.34 0.73
CA ALA A 273 -5.71 -13.55 0.02
C ALA A 273 -4.21 -13.57 -0.27
N ALA A 274 -3.65 -12.47 -0.78
CA ALA A 274 -2.23 -12.36 -1.09
C ALA A 274 -1.36 -12.54 0.15
N THR A 275 -1.70 -11.87 1.25
CA THR A 275 -0.93 -11.96 2.50
C THR A 275 -1.08 -13.32 3.17
N TYR A 276 -2.23 -13.98 3.05
CA TYR A 276 -2.40 -15.37 3.48
C TYR A 276 -1.47 -16.33 2.71
N ILE A 277 -1.38 -16.20 1.38
CA ILE A 277 -0.47 -17.00 0.55
C ILE A 277 0.98 -16.77 0.98
N ILE A 278 1.40 -15.51 1.15
CA ILE A 278 2.76 -15.14 1.55
C ILE A 278 3.07 -15.68 2.95
N GLY A 279 2.17 -15.47 3.91
CA GLY A 279 2.33 -15.93 5.30
C GLY A 279 2.41 -17.45 5.44
N ARG A 280 1.87 -18.22 4.49
CA ARG A 280 1.96 -19.69 4.41
C ARG A 280 3.15 -20.17 3.56
N GLY A 281 4.00 -19.26 3.06
CA GLY A 281 5.12 -19.62 2.20
C GLY A 281 4.71 -20.24 0.86
N LYS A 282 3.46 -20.02 0.42
CA LYS A 282 2.92 -20.58 -0.83
C LYS A 282 3.21 -19.69 -2.05
N VAL A 283 4.35 -19.00 -2.03
CA VAL A 283 4.84 -18.23 -3.16
C VAL A 283 5.53 -19.13 -4.18
N ALA A 284 5.42 -18.80 -5.47
CA ALA A 284 6.16 -19.48 -6.52
C ALA A 284 7.48 -18.78 -6.77
N THR A 285 8.44 -19.50 -7.34
CA THR A 285 9.76 -18.97 -7.68
C THR A 285 10.01 -19.12 -9.18
N THR A 286 10.44 -18.05 -9.83
CA THR A 286 10.83 -18.06 -11.25
C THR A 286 12.16 -18.83 -11.44
N THR A 287 12.50 -19.16 -12.68
CA THR A 287 13.79 -19.77 -13.05
C THR A 287 15.01 -18.95 -12.60
N HIS A 288 14.84 -17.64 -12.42
CA HIS A 288 15.88 -16.72 -11.93
C HIS A 288 15.83 -16.49 -10.41
N GLY A 289 15.07 -17.32 -9.66
CA GLY A 289 15.01 -17.27 -8.21
C GLY A 289 14.16 -16.14 -7.64
N LYS A 290 13.29 -15.50 -8.44
CA LYS A 290 12.38 -14.44 -8.01
C LYS A 290 11.06 -15.04 -7.54
N GLU A 291 10.62 -14.71 -6.33
CA GLU A 291 9.35 -15.16 -5.77
C GLU A 291 8.22 -14.22 -6.18
N TYR A 292 7.03 -14.77 -6.40
CA TYR A 292 5.81 -14.05 -6.72
C TYR A 292 4.59 -14.80 -6.19
N VAL A 293 3.46 -14.10 -6.04
CA VAL A 293 2.18 -14.73 -5.70
C VAL A 293 1.54 -15.28 -6.97
N PRO A 294 1.31 -16.61 -7.09
CA PRO A 294 0.66 -17.17 -8.27
C PRO A 294 -0.77 -16.66 -8.44
N GLY A 295 -1.10 -16.16 -9.64
CA GLY A 295 -2.42 -15.59 -9.92
C GLY A 295 -3.56 -16.58 -9.80
N ASP A 296 -3.36 -17.82 -10.26
CA ASP A 296 -4.32 -18.93 -10.13
C ASP A 296 -4.60 -19.30 -8.66
N LEU A 297 -3.56 -19.38 -7.83
CA LEU A 297 -3.72 -19.62 -6.39
C LEU A 297 -4.42 -18.42 -5.73
N LEU A 298 -4.08 -17.21 -6.11
CA LEU A 298 -4.69 -15.99 -5.57
C LEU A 298 -6.19 -15.94 -5.90
N SER A 299 -6.55 -16.21 -7.16
CA SER A 299 -7.95 -16.34 -7.60
C SER A 299 -8.70 -17.41 -6.79
N ALA A 300 -8.11 -18.60 -6.62
CA ALA A 300 -8.72 -19.69 -5.85
C ALA A 300 -8.96 -19.32 -4.38
N ILE A 301 -8.04 -18.59 -3.74
CA ILE A 301 -8.23 -18.12 -2.37
C ILE A 301 -9.29 -17.02 -2.29
N ILE A 302 -9.34 -16.09 -3.26
CA ILE A 302 -10.39 -15.07 -3.35
C ILE A 302 -11.77 -15.72 -3.45
N ILE A 303 -11.95 -16.75 -4.28
CA ILE A 303 -13.20 -17.53 -4.38
C ILE A 303 -13.61 -18.08 -3.00
N GLN A 304 -12.67 -18.69 -2.29
CA GLN A 304 -12.96 -19.28 -0.98
C GLN A 304 -13.39 -18.21 0.04
N LEU A 305 -12.70 -17.06 0.06
CA LEU A 305 -13.06 -15.93 0.91
C LEU A 305 -14.43 -15.35 0.53
N ALA A 306 -14.70 -15.17 -0.77
CA ALA A 306 -15.95 -14.60 -1.27
C ALA A 306 -17.16 -15.50 -1.01
N ASN A 307 -16.99 -16.82 -1.06
CA ASN A 307 -18.06 -17.77 -0.76
C ASN A 307 -18.50 -17.76 0.72
N GLY A 308 -17.69 -17.24 1.61
CA GLY A 308 -18.08 -16.99 3.01
C GLY A 308 -19.09 -15.84 3.16
N PHE A 309 -19.24 -14.95 2.16
CA PHE A 309 -20.18 -13.84 2.22
C PHE A 309 -21.60 -14.33 1.91
N PRO A 310 -22.60 -13.96 2.74
CA PRO A 310 -23.99 -14.34 2.49
C PRO A 310 -24.49 -13.68 1.20
N ASP A 311 -25.44 -14.33 0.54
CA ASP A 311 -26.16 -13.68 -0.56
C ASP A 311 -26.87 -12.45 -0.02
N THR A 312 -26.37 -11.27 -0.40
CA THR A 312 -26.95 -10.02 0.06
C THR A 312 -28.37 -9.83 -0.52
N SER A 313 -29.34 -10.30 0.23
CA SER A 313 -30.77 -10.03 -0.05
C SER A 313 -31.24 -8.68 0.50
N GLY A 314 -30.37 -7.89 1.11
CA GLY A 314 -30.69 -6.64 1.78
C GLY A 314 -29.92 -5.43 1.24
N THR A 315 -30.64 -4.44 0.85
CA THR A 315 -30.41 -3.00 0.71
C THR A 315 -29.34 -2.43 -0.23
N HIS A 316 -28.22 -3.08 -0.54
CA HIS A 316 -27.20 -2.50 -1.44
C HIS A 316 -26.77 -3.40 -2.62
N GLY A 317 -27.03 -4.71 -2.56
CA GLY A 317 -27.02 -5.62 -3.73
C GLY A 317 -28.35 -5.59 -4.50
N SER A 318 -29.32 -4.78 -4.04
CA SER A 318 -30.69 -4.78 -4.51
C SER A 318 -30.85 -4.29 -5.95
N ARG A 319 -29.93 -3.46 -6.48
CA ARG A 319 -30.12 -2.93 -7.83
C ARG A 319 -29.65 -3.90 -8.92
N ALA A 320 -28.56 -4.65 -8.72
CA ALA A 320 -28.24 -5.76 -9.60
C ALA A 320 -29.38 -6.81 -9.60
N LYS A 321 -29.99 -7.07 -8.40
CA LYS A 321 -31.17 -7.94 -8.26
C LYS A 321 -32.46 -7.31 -8.82
N GLN A 322 -32.68 -6.01 -8.63
CA GLN A 322 -33.80 -5.30 -9.25
C GLN A 322 -33.70 -5.28 -10.77
N LEU A 323 -32.50 -5.11 -11.31
CA LEU A 323 -32.22 -5.17 -12.74
C LEU A 323 -32.34 -6.61 -13.28
N ALA A 324 -31.87 -7.61 -12.51
CA ALA A 324 -32.11 -9.01 -12.83
C ALA A 324 -33.61 -9.38 -12.86
N GLN A 325 -34.41 -8.81 -11.95
CA GLN A 325 -35.88 -8.94 -12.00
C GLN A 325 -36.51 -8.26 -13.20
N SER A 326 -35.83 -7.27 -13.80
CA SER A 326 -36.21 -6.62 -15.05
C SER A 326 -35.69 -7.33 -16.31
N GLY A 327 -35.09 -8.52 -16.18
CA GLY A 327 -34.55 -9.31 -17.29
C GLY A 327 -33.11 -8.97 -17.66
N CYS A 328 -32.43 -8.08 -16.91
CA CYS A 328 -31.03 -7.72 -17.12
C CYS A 328 -30.14 -8.51 -16.15
N SER A 329 -29.31 -9.41 -16.68
CA SER A 329 -28.33 -10.14 -15.88
C SER A 329 -27.06 -9.30 -15.70
N LEU A 330 -26.87 -8.70 -14.53
CA LEU A 330 -25.66 -7.95 -14.18
C LEU A 330 -24.92 -8.67 -13.06
N LYS A 331 -23.59 -8.81 -13.21
CA LYS A 331 -22.74 -9.33 -12.16
C LYS A 331 -22.46 -8.25 -11.12
N SER A 332 -22.70 -8.58 -9.85
CA SER A 332 -22.30 -7.73 -8.73
C SER A 332 -20.79 -7.86 -8.45
N ALA A 333 -20.26 -6.97 -7.61
CA ALA A 333 -18.86 -7.08 -7.12
C ALA A 333 -18.63 -8.43 -6.39
N LEU A 334 -19.63 -8.94 -5.68
CA LEU A 334 -19.55 -10.24 -5.01
C LEU A 334 -19.55 -11.40 -6.02
N ASP A 335 -20.34 -11.33 -7.09
CA ASP A 335 -20.36 -12.35 -8.15
C ASP A 335 -18.98 -12.42 -8.84
N ASN A 336 -18.40 -11.27 -9.18
CA ASN A 336 -17.05 -11.21 -9.76
C ASN A 336 -15.99 -11.81 -8.79
N ALA A 337 -16.10 -11.56 -7.48
CA ALA A 337 -15.20 -12.13 -6.48
C ALA A 337 -15.39 -13.65 -6.32
N ARG A 338 -16.63 -14.15 -6.39
CA ARG A 338 -16.95 -15.59 -6.36
C ARG A 338 -16.48 -16.34 -7.59
N GLU A 339 -16.35 -15.64 -8.72
CA GLU A 339 -15.69 -16.15 -9.92
C GLU A 339 -14.16 -15.97 -9.88
N GLY A 340 -13.60 -15.45 -8.77
CA GLY A 340 -12.17 -15.26 -8.58
C GLY A 340 -11.57 -14.18 -9.47
N TYR A 341 -12.37 -13.22 -9.93
CA TYR A 341 -11.98 -12.20 -10.91
C TYR A 341 -11.33 -12.80 -12.17
N THR A 342 -11.88 -13.90 -12.70
CA THR A 342 -11.33 -14.65 -13.85
C THR A 342 -10.92 -13.71 -14.99
N GLN A 343 -11.82 -12.81 -15.40
CA GLN A 343 -11.54 -11.87 -16.50
C GLN A 343 -10.37 -10.93 -16.20
N LEU A 344 -10.18 -10.52 -14.94
CA LEU A 344 -9.05 -9.71 -14.53
C LEU A 344 -7.74 -10.48 -14.72
N PHE A 345 -7.67 -11.74 -14.26
CA PHE A 345 -6.44 -12.54 -14.34
C PHE A 345 -6.13 -13.03 -15.76
N GLU A 346 -7.14 -13.34 -16.55
CA GLU A 346 -6.97 -13.89 -17.91
C GLU A 346 -6.80 -12.82 -18.98
N GLU A 347 -7.38 -11.61 -18.80
CA GLU A 347 -7.41 -10.59 -19.83
C GLU A 347 -6.78 -9.26 -19.41
N TRP A 348 -7.29 -8.62 -18.32
CA TRP A 348 -6.89 -7.25 -18.00
C TRP A 348 -5.48 -7.14 -17.44
N LEU A 349 -5.07 -8.05 -16.57
CA LEU A 349 -3.73 -8.08 -16.01
C LEU A 349 -2.66 -8.39 -17.06
N PRO A 350 -2.79 -9.42 -17.93
CA PRO A 350 -1.89 -9.64 -19.05
C PRO A 350 -1.84 -8.47 -20.05
N PHE A 351 -2.97 -7.82 -20.29
CA PHE A 351 -3.05 -6.63 -21.13
C PHE A 351 -2.23 -5.47 -20.56
N TYR A 352 -2.35 -5.22 -19.24
CA TYR A 352 -1.58 -4.22 -18.51
C TYR A 352 -0.08 -4.55 -18.52
N GLU A 353 0.29 -5.80 -18.20
CA GLU A 353 1.70 -6.27 -18.16
C GLU A 353 2.40 -6.09 -19.51
N THR A 354 1.76 -6.48 -20.59
CA THR A 354 2.33 -6.36 -21.94
C THR A 354 2.64 -4.92 -22.30
N ARG A 355 1.79 -3.98 -21.91
CA ARG A 355 1.97 -2.54 -22.17
C ARG A 355 2.99 -1.88 -21.28
N ILE A 356 3.08 -2.28 -20.02
CA ILE A 356 4.16 -1.83 -19.13
C ILE A 356 5.52 -2.26 -19.70
N LYS A 357 5.66 -3.49 -20.18
CA LYS A 357 6.89 -3.98 -20.83
C LYS A 357 7.21 -3.25 -22.12
N GLY A 358 6.19 -2.79 -22.85
CA GLY A 358 6.31 -1.96 -24.06
C GLY A 358 6.51 -0.46 -23.81
N ASP A 359 6.67 -0.04 -22.54
CA ASP A 359 6.83 1.38 -22.13
C ASP A 359 5.70 2.30 -22.65
N ASP A 360 4.47 1.80 -22.65
CA ASP A 360 3.30 2.55 -23.09
C ASP A 360 2.89 3.59 -22.03
N SER A 361 3.09 4.87 -22.35
CA SER A 361 2.77 6.00 -21.47
C SER A 361 1.27 6.07 -21.09
N TYR A 362 0.39 5.52 -21.92
CA TYR A 362 -1.06 5.49 -21.72
C TYR A 362 -1.58 4.15 -21.20
N VAL A 363 -0.73 3.31 -20.64
CA VAL A 363 -1.10 1.96 -20.19
C VAL A 363 -2.33 1.94 -19.30
N LYS A 364 -2.45 2.86 -18.33
CA LYS A 364 -3.60 2.90 -17.41
C LYS A 364 -4.89 3.35 -18.12
N HIS A 365 -4.82 4.31 -19.03
CA HIS A 365 -5.96 4.75 -19.83
C HIS A 365 -6.48 3.61 -20.70
N LYS A 366 -5.58 2.95 -21.44
CA LYS A 366 -5.96 1.82 -22.31
C LYS A 366 -6.48 0.63 -21.51
N THR A 367 -5.94 0.39 -20.32
CA THR A 367 -6.46 -0.66 -19.43
C THR A 367 -7.83 -0.28 -18.87
N LEU A 368 -8.08 0.98 -18.51
CA LEU A 368 -9.40 1.46 -18.11
C LEU A 368 -10.42 1.26 -19.25
N LEU A 369 -10.07 1.66 -20.46
CA LEU A 369 -10.93 1.42 -21.64
C LEU A 369 -11.19 -0.08 -21.87
N ARG A 370 -10.16 -0.93 -21.74
CA ARG A 370 -10.32 -2.38 -21.85
C ARG A 370 -11.29 -2.92 -20.81
N ILE A 371 -11.19 -2.48 -19.56
CA ILE A 371 -12.12 -2.87 -18.49
C ILE A 371 -13.54 -2.38 -18.83
N MET A 372 -13.70 -1.14 -19.29
CA MET A 372 -15.01 -0.60 -19.71
C MET A 372 -15.64 -1.39 -20.86
N CYS A 373 -14.84 -1.98 -21.76
CA CYS A 373 -15.35 -2.82 -22.84
C CYS A 373 -16.06 -4.08 -22.32
N ASP A 374 -15.60 -4.60 -21.21
CA ASP A 374 -15.91 -5.96 -20.77
C ASP A 374 -16.78 -5.99 -19.51
N LEU A 375 -16.53 -5.09 -18.54
CA LEU A 375 -17.19 -5.07 -17.23
C LEU A 375 -18.66 -4.60 -17.35
N ASP A 376 -19.55 -5.29 -16.64
CA ASP A 376 -20.89 -4.80 -16.37
C ASP A 376 -20.83 -3.78 -15.21
N ASP A 377 -20.56 -2.52 -15.56
CA ASP A 377 -20.37 -1.47 -14.56
C ASP A 377 -21.70 -1.02 -13.95
N THR A 378 -21.98 -1.55 -12.76
CA THR A 378 -23.22 -1.25 -12.02
C THR A 378 -23.36 0.22 -11.63
N ASN A 379 -22.25 0.98 -11.54
CA ASN A 379 -22.30 2.42 -11.24
C ASN A 379 -22.87 3.22 -12.42
N ILE A 380 -22.54 2.84 -13.65
CA ILE A 380 -23.14 3.44 -14.85
C ILE A 380 -24.64 3.20 -14.83
N VAL A 381 -25.06 1.93 -14.70
CA VAL A 381 -26.49 1.57 -14.67
C VAL A 381 -27.24 2.24 -13.50
N TYR A 382 -26.57 2.43 -12.37
CA TYR A 382 -27.17 3.14 -11.22
C TYR A 382 -27.45 4.62 -11.51
N ARG A 383 -26.54 5.29 -12.23
CA ARG A 383 -26.61 6.74 -12.50
C ARG A 383 -27.42 7.07 -13.74
N THR A 384 -27.50 6.13 -14.66
CA THR A 384 -28.20 6.24 -15.97
C THR A 384 -29.12 5.03 -16.17
N ASP A 385 -28.80 4.14 -17.09
CA ASP A 385 -29.56 2.93 -17.41
C ASP A 385 -28.66 1.84 -18.04
N TYR A 386 -29.26 0.68 -18.34
CA TYR A 386 -28.57 -0.46 -18.91
C TYR A 386 -28.10 -0.20 -20.35
N ASP A 387 -28.92 0.48 -21.17
CA ASP A 387 -28.61 0.78 -22.56
C ASP A 387 -27.40 1.72 -22.65
N THR A 388 -27.32 2.70 -21.75
CA THR A 388 -26.16 3.59 -21.62
C THR A 388 -24.89 2.80 -21.30
N MET A 389 -24.94 1.79 -20.43
CA MET A 389 -23.77 0.93 -20.14
C MET A 389 -23.32 0.18 -21.41
N LEU A 390 -24.25 -0.36 -22.21
CA LEU A 390 -23.92 -1.02 -23.50
C LEU A 390 -23.30 -0.06 -24.51
N GLN A 391 -23.78 1.19 -24.54
CA GLN A 391 -23.18 2.25 -25.36
C GLN A 391 -21.74 2.54 -24.91
N VAL A 392 -21.51 2.72 -23.61
CA VAL A 392 -20.16 2.93 -23.05
C VAL A 392 -19.20 1.80 -23.44
N LYS A 393 -19.63 0.53 -23.38
CA LYS A 393 -18.80 -0.60 -23.83
C LYS A 393 -18.39 -0.46 -25.30
N THR A 394 -19.31 -0.02 -26.15
CA THR A 394 -19.08 0.16 -27.59
C THR A 394 -18.15 1.35 -27.85
N GLU A 395 -18.39 2.47 -27.19
CA GLU A 395 -17.58 3.69 -27.29
C GLU A 395 -16.15 3.44 -26.80
N ALA A 396 -15.99 2.76 -25.66
CA ALA A 396 -14.69 2.38 -25.10
C ALA A 396 -13.90 1.47 -26.05
N ARG A 397 -14.57 0.49 -26.70
CA ARG A 397 -13.93 -0.41 -27.67
C ARG A 397 -13.41 0.36 -28.89
N ARG A 398 -14.23 1.25 -29.45
CA ARG A 398 -13.83 2.07 -30.58
C ARG A 398 -12.62 2.96 -30.24
N LEU A 399 -12.63 3.61 -29.07
CA LEU A 399 -11.52 4.46 -28.66
C LEU A 399 -10.26 3.63 -28.32
N LEU A 400 -10.41 2.41 -27.82
CA LEU A 400 -9.26 1.53 -27.54
C LEU A 400 -8.59 1.06 -28.84
N GLU A 401 -9.35 0.81 -29.93
CA GLU A 401 -8.85 0.42 -31.24
C GLU A 401 -8.10 1.56 -31.93
N ASP A 402 -8.60 2.79 -31.81
CA ASP A 402 -7.98 4.01 -32.37
C ASP A 402 -7.72 5.04 -31.26
N PHE A 403 -6.80 4.66 -30.37
CA PHE A 403 -6.51 5.44 -29.15
C PHE A 403 -5.84 6.76 -29.48
N SER A 404 -6.42 7.87 -28.98
CA SER A 404 -5.81 9.19 -28.99
C SER A 404 -6.09 9.94 -27.67
N GLU A 405 -5.21 10.86 -27.31
CA GLU A 405 -5.39 11.74 -26.14
C GLU A 405 -6.62 12.62 -26.30
N ALA A 406 -6.82 13.20 -27.48
CA ALA A 406 -8.01 13.97 -27.80
C ALA A 406 -9.29 13.14 -27.68
N GLY A 407 -9.26 11.87 -28.10
CA GLY A 407 -10.41 10.96 -28.01
C GLY A 407 -10.80 10.65 -26.55
N ILE A 408 -9.83 10.51 -25.65
CA ILE A 408 -10.15 10.28 -24.22
C ILE A 408 -10.68 11.55 -23.54
N GLU A 409 -10.19 12.74 -23.94
CA GLU A 409 -10.74 14.02 -23.49
C GLU A 409 -12.17 14.25 -24.00
N ASP A 410 -12.44 13.92 -25.27
CA ASP A 410 -13.79 14.00 -25.86
C ASP A 410 -14.75 13.07 -25.12
N MET A 411 -14.34 11.83 -24.85
CA MET A 411 -15.11 10.88 -24.06
C MET A 411 -15.37 11.41 -22.63
N ASN A 412 -14.38 12.06 -21.98
CA ASN A 412 -14.59 12.67 -20.66
C ASN A 412 -15.66 13.77 -20.72
N ARG A 413 -15.60 14.68 -21.70
CA ARG A 413 -16.61 15.74 -21.88
C ARG A 413 -18.02 15.15 -22.10
N ASP A 414 -18.14 14.12 -22.92
CA ASP A 414 -19.41 13.44 -23.18
C ASP A 414 -19.95 12.77 -21.90
N PHE A 415 -19.13 12.00 -21.19
CA PHE A 415 -19.54 11.32 -19.96
C PHE A 415 -19.97 12.29 -18.85
N VAL A 416 -19.24 13.40 -18.68
CA VAL A 416 -19.66 14.47 -17.75
C VAL A 416 -21.02 15.02 -18.12
N SER A 417 -21.26 15.32 -19.41
CA SER A 417 -22.53 15.88 -19.89
C SER A 417 -23.72 14.93 -19.67
N ARG A 418 -23.47 13.62 -19.79
CA ARG A 418 -24.49 12.54 -19.66
C ARG A 418 -24.56 11.96 -18.24
N ASN A 419 -23.83 12.52 -17.27
CA ASN A 419 -23.76 12.01 -15.88
C ASN A 419 -23.30 10.55 -15.77
N ILE A 420 -22.41 10.11 -16.67
CA ILE A 420 -21.85 8.76 -16.71
C ILE A 420 -20.59 8.72 -15.82
N SER A 421 -20.52 7.74 -14.91
CA SER A 421 -19.34 7.49 -14.09
C SER A 421 -19.05 5.99 -14.02
N PRO A 422 -18.00 5.51 -14.69
CA PRO A 422 -17.60 4.11 -14.69
C PRO A 422 -16.79 3.74 -13.42
N GLY A 423 -17.39 3.92 -12.24
CA GLY A 423 -16.74 3.72 -10.97
C GLY A 423 -16.30 2.28 -10.72
N GLY A 424 -17.06 1.30 -11.19
CA GLY A 424 -16.66 -0.11 -11.09
C GLY A 424 -15.42 -0.41 -11.93
N SER A 425 -15.30 0.22 -13.10
CA SER A 425 -14.12 0.10 -13.97
C SER A 425 -12.88 0.74 -13.32
N ALA A 426 -13.05 1.85 -12.61
CA ALA A 426 -11.98 2.48 -11.82
C ALA A 426 -11.51 1.59 -10.67
N ASP A 427 -12.44 0.98 -9.91
CA ASP A 427 -12.13 0.01 -8.86
C ASP A 427 -11.31 -1.17 -9.40
N MET A 428 -11.68 -1.69 -10.57
CA MET A 428 -10.95 -2.79 -11.21
C MET A 428 -9.57 -2.35 -11.76
N LEU A 429 -9.43 -1.13 -12.27
CA LEU A 429 -8.12 -0.60 -12.66
C LEU A 429 -7.18 -0.53 -11.45
N ALA A 430 -7.65 -0.03 -10.31
CA ALA A 430 -6.86 -0.02 -9.08
C ALA A 430 -6.46 -1.44 -8.66
N LEU A 431 -7.37 -2.41 -8.78
CA LEU A 431 -7.09 -3.81 -8.48
C LEU A 431 -6.05 -4.42 -9.43
N VAL A 432 -6.13 -4.14 -10.74
CA VAL A 432 -5.11 -4.56 -11.74
C VAL A 432 -3.73 -4.02 -11.37
N VAL A 433 -3.62 -2.72 -11.06
CA VAL A 433 -2.35 -2.08 -10.66
C VAL A 433 -1.78 -2.71 -9.39
N PHE A 434 -2.63 -3.02 -8.41
CA PHE A 434 -2.20 -3.71 -7.18
C PHE A 434 -1.70 -5.12 -7.47
N LEU A 435 -2.49 -5.91 -8.22
CA LEU A 435 -2.16 -7.30 -8.53
C LEU A 435 -0.90 -7.41 -9.38
N PHE A 436 -0.69 -6.51 -10.32
CA PHE A 436 0.57 -6.42 -11.06
C PHE A 436 1.78 -6.31 -10.11
N GLY A 437 1.66 -5.51 -9.03
CA GLY A 437 2.72 -5.34 -8.04
C GLY A 437 3.06 -6.58 -7.23
N ILE A 438 2.18 -7.57 -7.16
CA ILE A 438 2.35 -8.77 -6.32
C ILE A 438 2.47 -10.08 -7.11
N THR A 439 1.94 -10.14 -8.33
CA THR A 439 1.98 -11.36 -9.18
C THR A 439 3.07 -11.34 -10.23
N ARG A 440 3.78 -10.22 -10.37
CA ARG A 440 4.80 -10.02 -11.40
C ARG A 440 5.95 -11.03 -11.29
N LYS A 441 6.27 -11.70 -12.44
CA LYS A 441 7.29 -12.76 -12.54
C LYS A 441 8.68 -12.26 -12.93
N ASP A 442 8.82 -11.07 -13.45
CA ASP A 442 10.05 -10.48 -14.03
C ASP A 442 10.59 -9.26 -13.27
#